data_774a688dc624b6a6bb2cd458d969a8e8
#
_entry.id   774a688dc624b6a6bb2cd458d969a8e8
#
_cell.length_a   1.000
_cell.length_b   1.000
_cell.length_c   1.000
_cell.angle_alpha   90.00
_cell.angle_beta   90.00
_cell.angle_gamma   90.00
#
_symmetry.space_group_name_H-M   'P 1'
#
loop_
_entity.id
_entity.type
_entity.pdbx_description
1 polymer ?
#
loop_
_entity_poly.entity_id
_entity_poly.type
_entity_poly.pdbx_seq_one_letter_code
_entity_poly.pdbx_strand_id
1 'polypeptide(L)'
;MKLKFNGFLAMFLLLMAQLTFAQDKSVSGTVTDQSGLPLPGVNVLVKGSQNGVQTDFDGKFKVADAQGKTLVFSFTGMKTTEAKASNGMKVKMTDDSVELEGV
;
A
#
# COMPACT_ATOMS: atom_id res chain seq x y z
N MET A 1 -31.87 -17.12 -34.27
CA MET A 1 -30.91 -16.03 -34.44
C MET A 1 -30.85 -15.09 -33.27
N LYS A 2 -31.98 -14.68 -32.75
CA LYS A 2 -31.99 -13.76 -31.63
C LYS A 2 -31.36 -14.35 -30.36
N LEU A 3 -31.51 -15.66 -30.18
CA LEU A 3 -30.98 -16.33 -29.00
C LEU A 3 -29.45 -16.35 -28.97
N LYS A 4 -28.83 -16.49 -30.15
CA LYS A 4 -27.37 -16.49 -30.22
C LYS A 4 -26.79 -15.11 -29.88
N PHE A 5 -27.47 -14.08 -30.31
CA PHE A 5 -27.04 -12.73 -30.04
C PHE A 5 -27.11 -12.42 -28.55
N ASN A 6 -28.20 -12.83 -27.91
CA ASN A 6 -28.34 -12.61 -26.45
C ASN A 6 -27.32 -13.38 -25.65
N GLY A 7 -26.99 -14.60 -26.07
CA GLY A 7 -25.95 -15.37 -25.36
C GLY A 7 -24.58 -14.75 -25.46
N PHE A 8 -24.25 -14.18 -26.58
CA PHE A 8 -22.99 -13.52 -26.78
C PHE A 8 -22.87 -12.28 -25.89
N LEU A 9 -23.94 -11.52 -25.82
CA LEU A 9 -23.96 -10.31 -24.99
C LEU A 9 -23.82 -10.65 -23.50
N ALA A 10 -24.51 -11.70 -23.05
CA ALA A 10 -24.42 -12.13 -21.67
C ALA A 10 -23.02 -12.60 -21.32
N MET A 11 -22.36 -13.29 -22.22
CA MET A 11 -21.00 -13.75 -22.01
C MET A 11 -20.03 -12.58 -21.94
N PHE A 12 -20.22 -11.59 -22.77
CA PHE A 12 -19.39 -10.38 -22.75
C PHE A 12 -19.53 -9.62 -21.44
N LEU A 13 -20.74 -9.51 -20.93
CA LEU A 13 -20.98 -8.83 -19.65
C LEU A 13 -20.34 -9.57 -18.48
N LEU A 14 -20.36 -10.89 -18.51
CA LEU A 14 -19.69 -11.69 -17.48
C LEU A 14 -18.19 -11.46 -17.49
N LEU A 15 -17.60 -11.35 -18.65
CA LEU A 15 -16.17 -11.10 -18.78
C LEU A 15 -15.79 -9.74 -18.18
N MET A 16 -16.60 -8.74 -18.45
CA MET A 16 -16.36 -7.40 -17.92
C MET A 16 -16.46 -7.36 -16.40
N ALA A 17 -17.39 -8.12 -15.84
CA ALA A 17 -17.53 -8.19 -14.39
C ALA A 17 -16.30 -8.78 -13.73
N GLN A 18 -15.65 -9.74 -14.36
CA GLN A 18 -14.45 -10.35 -13.80
C GLN A 18 -13.26 -9.39 -13.79
N LEU A 19 -13.19 -8.49 -14.74
CA LEU A 19 -12.11 -7.53 -14.79
C LEU A 19 -12.15 -6.53 -13.63
N THR A 20 -13.33 -6.22 -13.11
CA THR A 20 -13.44 -5.29 -12.00
C THR A 20 -12.93 -5.85 -10.69
N PHE A 21 -12.93 -7.16 -10.50
CA PHE A 21 -12.41 -7.75 -9.27
C PHE A 21 -10.90 -7.84 -9.21
N ALA A 22 -10.23 -7.72 -10.33
CA ALA A 22 -8.79 -7.91 -10.40
C ALA A 22 -8.01 -6.69 -9.88
N GLN A 23 -8.67 -5.59 -9.52
CA GLN A 23 -7.98 -4.34 -9.21
C GLN A 23 -7.89 -4.01 -7.73
N ASP A 24 -8.36 -4.90 -6.85
CA ASP A 24 -8.56 -4.54 -5.45
C ASP A 24 -7.51 -5.07 -4.49
N LYS A 25 -6.31 -5.34 -4.95
CA LYS A 25 -5.27 -5.88 -4.06
C LYS A 25 -4.24 -4.85 -3.65
N SER A 26 -4.35 -3.63 -4.12
CA SER A 26 -3.43 -2.58 -3.73
C SER A 26 -3.88 -1.93 -2.42
N VAL A 27 -2.89 -1.43 -1.68
CA VAL A 27 -3.13 -0.73 -0.42
C VAL A 27 -2.47 0.63 -0.52
N SER A 28 -3.19 1.67 -0.14
CA SER A 28 -2.66 3.01 -0.11
C SER A 28 -2.71 3.56 1.31
N GLY A 29 -1.81 4.51 1.59
CA GLY A 29 -1.74 5.10 2.91
C GLY A 29 -0.83 6.31 2.92
N THR A 30 -0.59 6.83 4.12
CA THR A 30 0.24 8.02 4.31
C THR A 30 1.23 7.77 5.45
N VAL A 31 2.46 8.24 5.28
CA VAL A 31 3.50 8.15 6.31
C VAL A 31 3.84 9.55 6.79
N THR A 32 3.88 9.73 8.11
CA THR A 32 4.21 11.00 8.75
C THR A 32 5.30 10.80 9.78
N ASP A 33 5.92 11.89 10.21
CA ASP A 33 6.86 11.86 11.35
C ASP A 33 6.10 12.03 12.66
N GLN A 34 6.84 12.17 13.76
CA GLN A 34 6.23 12.29 15.09
C GLN A 34 5.39 13.55 15.22
N SER A 35 5.70 14.57 14.44
CA SER A 35 4.97 15.85 14.48
C SER A 35 3.75 15.86 13.57
N GLY A 36 3.54 14.80 12.82
CA GLY A 36 2.44 14.73 11.86
C GLY A 36 2.76 15.28 10.49
N LEU A 37 4.02 15.63 10.23
CA LEU A 37 4.42 16.11 8.91
C LEU A 37 4.65 14.95 7.96
N PRO A 38 4.22 15.09 6.70
CA PRO A 38 4.42 14.00 5.74
C PRO A 38 5.90 13.73 5.47
N LEU A 39 6.23 12.45 5.30
CA LEU A 39 7.60 12.01 5.04
C LEU A 39 7.71 11.50 3.61
N PRO A 40 8.32 12.27 2.71
CA PRO A 40 8.60 11.79 1.36
C PRO A 40 9.82 10.88 1.35
N GLY A 41 9.85 9.96 0.40
CA GLY A 41 11.03 9.10 0.21
C GLY A 41 11.14 7.93 1.16
N VAL A 42 10.11 7.64 1.95
CA VAL A 42 10.10 6.48 2.84
C VAL A 42 9.96 5.21 2.01
N ASN A 43 10.80 4.23 2.29
CA ASN A 43 10.69 2.93 1.63
C ASN A 43 9.58 2.11 2.26
N VAL A 44 8.64 1.66 1.43
CA VAL A 44 7.52 0.82 1.86
C VAL A 44 7.66 -0.52 1.15
N LEU A 45 7.86 -1.58 1.89
CA LEU A 45 8.14 -2.89 1.34
C LEU A 45 7.15 -3.90 1.89
N VAL A 46 6.65 -4.79 1.02
CA VAL A 46 5.84 -5.91 1.47
C VAL A 46 6.78 -6.95 2.09
N LYS A 47 6.56 -7.25 3.37
CA LYS A 47 7.43 -8.15 4.11
C LYS A 47 7.47 -9.52 3.45
N GLY A 48 8.68 -10.03 3.27
CA GLY A 48 8.87 -11.32 2.62
C GLY A 48 8.87 -11.28 1.12
N SER A 49 8.85 -10.10 0.51
CA SER A 49 8.92 -9.98 -0.94
C SER A 49 9.80 -8.80 -1.32
N GLN A 50 10.01 -8.62 -2.62
CA GLN A 50 10.78 -7.49 -3.13
C GLN A 50 9.87 -6.39 -3.66
N ASN A 51 8.56 -6.52 -3.44
CA ASN A 51 7.59 -5.54 -3.90
C ASN A 51 7.60 -4.34 -2.97
N GLY A 52 8.02 -3.18 -3.47
CA GLY A 52 8.13 -1.99 -2.66
C GLY A 52 7.95 -0.73 -3.46
N VAL A 53 7.66 0.36 -2.75
CA VAL A 53 7.52 1.69 -3.34
C VAL A 53 8.11 2.70 -2.38
N GLN A 54 8.16 3.97 -2.81
CA GLN A 54 8.55 5.08 -1.95
C GLN A 54 7.40 6.07 -1.84
N THR A 55 7.31 6.74 -0.69
CA THR A 55 6.28 7.75 -0.51
C THR A 55 6.59 8.98 -1.38
N ASP A 56 5.52 9.66 -1.80
CA ASP A 56 5.65 10.89 -2.59
C ASP A 56 5.83 12.10 -1.67
N PHE A 57 5.76 13.29 -2.24
CA PHE A 57 5.98 14.53 -1.48
C PHE A 57 4.95 14.73 -0.36
N ASP A 58 3.79 14.15 -0.49
CA ASP A 58 2.75 14.22 0.52
C ASP A 58 2.81 13.08 1.50
N GLY A 59 3.85 12.25 1.42
CA GLY A 59 3.98 11.08 2.28
C GLY A 59 3.06 9.95 1.90
N LYS A 60 2.45 9.99 0.73
CA LYS A 60 1.49 8.99 0.29
C LYS A 60 2.17 7.87 -0.47
N PHE A 61 1.63 6.66 -0.32
CA PHE A 61 2.13 5.49 -1.04
C PHE A 61 0.98 4.63 -1.51
N LYS A 62 1.26 3.82 -2.52
CA LYS A 62 0.33 2.81 -3.02
C LYS A 62 1.14 1.58 -3.42
N VAL A 63 0.85 0.46 -2.79
CA VAL A 63 1.57 -0.80 -3.00
C VAL A 63 0.63 -1.83 -3.58
N ALA A 64 1.04 -2.45 -4.69
CA ALA A 64 0.25 -3.51 -5.32
C ALA A 64 0.36 -4.80 -4.50
N ASP A 65 -0.70 -5.61 -4.54
CA ASP A 65 -0.73 -6.95 -3.94
C ASP A 65 -0.38 -6.96 -2.46
N ALA A 66 -0.78 -5.95 -1.72
CA ALA A 66 -0.39 -5.80 -0.32
C ALA A 66 -1.51 -6.13 0.67
N GLN A 67 -2.72 -6.37 0.22
CA GLN A 67 -3.83 -6.65 1.14
C GLN A 67 -3.56 -7.89 1.99
N GLY A 68 -3.79 -7.75 3.29
CA GLY A 68 -3.58 -8.85 4.22
C GLY A 68 -2.14 -9.15 4.57
N LYS A 69 -1.21 -8.35 4.04
CA LYS A 69 0.22 -8.57 4.28
C LYS A 69 0.76 -7.49 5.21
N THR A 70 1.98 -7.72 5.70
CA THR A 70 2.67 -6.75 6.55
C THR A 70 3.55 -5.87 5.70
N LEU A 71 3.52 -4.56 5.95
CA LEU A 71 4.37 -3.60 5.29
C LEU A 71 5.50 -3.17 6.22
N VAL A 72 6.69 -3.02 5.66
CA VAL A 72 7.87 -2.56 6.40
C VAL A 72 8.21 -1.16 5.89
N PHE A 73 8.27 -0.21 6.81
CA PHE A 73 8.56 1.19 6.51
C PHE A 73 9.94 1.51 7.03
N SER A 74 10.81 2.00 6.15
CA SER A 74 12.18 2.35 6.54
C SER A 74 12.59 3.67 5.92
N PHE A 75 13.37 4.44 6.68
CA PHE A 75 13.87 5.74 6.24
C PHE A 75 15.12 6.06 7.03
N THR A 76 16.05 6.77 6.41
CA THR A 76 17.32 7.12 7.04
C THR A 76 17.09 7.94 8.30
N GLY A 77 17.69 7.52 9.43
CA GLY A 77 17.56 8.22 10.70
C GLY A 77 16.28 7.95 11.45
N MET A 78 15.41 7.11 10.89
CA MET A 78 14.14 6.76 11.51
C MET A 78 14.12 5.30 11.91
N LYS A 79 13.34 5.01 12.93
CA LYS A 79 13.17 3.64 13.40
C LYS A 79 12.30 2.86 12.42
N THR A 80 12.77 1.70 11.96
CA THR A 80 12.02 0.85 11.06
C THR A 80 10.71 0.41 11.72
N THR A 81 9.63 0.54 11.00
CA THR A 81 8.28 0.28 11.50
C THR A 81 7.60 -0.76 10.63
N GLU A 82 6.88 -1.67 11.27
CA GLU A 82 6.06 -2.66 10.56
C GLU A 82 4.61 -2.44 10.92
N ALA A 83 3.73 -2.59 9.93
CA ALA A 83 2.31 -2.46 10.15
C ALA A 83 1.56 -3.34 9.16
N LYS A 84 0.43 -3.87 9.60
CA LYS A 84 -0.42 -4.67 8.72
C LYS A 84 -1.09 -3.76 7.71
N ALA A 85 -1.06 -4.15 6.44
CA ALA A 85 -1.59 -3.34 5.37
C ALA A 85 -3.10 -3.19 5.49
N SER A 86 -3.56 -1.95 5.41
CA SER A 86 -4.99 -1.65 5.32
C SER A 86 -5.14 -0.38 4.50
N ASN A 87 -6.20 -0.34 3.70
CA ASN A 87 -6.42 0.79 2.80
C ASN A 87 -6.72 2.05 3.59
N GLY A 88 -6.06 3.15 3.21
CA GLY A 88 -6.21 4.41 3.93
C GLY A 88 -5.44 4.47 5.24
N MET A 89 -4.49 3.55 5.45
CA MET A 89 -3.73 3.50 6.69
C MET A 89 -2.86 4.73 6.87
N LYS A 90 -2.60 5.07 8.12
CA LYS A 90 -1.68 6.16 8.48
C LYS A 90 -0.59 5.61 9.36
N VAL A 91 0.65 5.85 8.98
CA VAL A 91 1.81 5.32 9.68
C VAL A 91 2.63 6.50 10.21
N LYS A 92 2.94 6.46 11.50
CA LYS A 92 3.78 7.46 12.14
C LYS A 92 5.15 6.85 12.41
N MET A 93 6.20 7.47 11.89
CA MET A 93 7.56 7.03 12.14
C MET A 93 8.22 7.90 13.17
N THR A 94 9.08 7.29 13.97
CA THR A 94 9.79 7.99 15.04
C THR A 94 11.28 7.97 14.78
N ASP A 95 12.00 8.91 15.39
CA ASP A 95 13.44 9.00 15.27
C ASP A 95 14.11 7.83 15.94
N ASP A 96 15.14 7.32 15.29
CA ASP A 96 15.95 6.25 15.86
C ASP A 96 16.94 6.77 16.91
N SER A 97 17.17 8.05 16.90
CA SER A 97 18.16 8.66 17.80
C SER A 97 17.76 8.67 19.28
N VAL A 98 16.48 8.37 19.55
CA VAL A 98 15.99 8.35 20.93
C VAL A 98 16.74 7.35 21.80
N GLU A 99 17.26 6.31 21.21
CA GLU A 99 17.93 5.26 21.95
C GLU A 99 19.23 5.71 22.62
N LEU A 100 19.85 6.73 22.08
CA LEU A 100 21.11 7.19 22.61
C LEU A 100 21.00 7.84 23.99
N GLU A 101 19.81 8.30 24.30
CA GLU A 101 19.57 8.96 25.57
C GLU A 101 19.42 7.98 26.73
N GLY A 102 19.15 6.75 26.42
CA GLY A 102 19.06 5.74 27.45
C GLY A 102 20.42 5.36 28.02
N VAL A 103 21.44 5.85 27.41
CA VAL A 103 22.81 5.60 27.84
C VAL A 103 23.28 6.69 28.81
#